data_1e7e5f8f69ba5bd309743166e2f061ee
#
_entry.id   1e7e5f8f69ba5bd309743166e2f061ee
#
_cell.length_a   1.000
_cell.length_b   1.000
_cell.length_c   1.000
_cell.angle_alpha   90.00
_cell.angle_beta   90.00
_cell.angle_gamma   90.00
#
_symmetry.space_group_name_H-M   'P 1'
#
loop_
_entity.id
_entity.type
_entity.pdbx_description
1 polymer ?
#
loop_
_entity_poly.entity_id
_entity_poly.type
_entity_poly.pdbx_seq_one_letter_code
_entity_poly.pdbx_strand_id
1 'polypeptide(L)'
;MTSNSNPVVYFEIPVTEIDRAIKFYTAVFGFEFDKENIDKNEMALFPFADENLGISGALAKGEIYKPTKEGVLIYFKTENIDETLQLATSNSGQILYPKTDNGIGYVAEFEDSEGNRIALFQSKE
;
A
#
# COMPACT_ATOMS: atom_id res chain seq x y z
N MET A 1 8.70 -30.15 4.74
CA MET A 1 9.55 -29.20 5.42
C MET A 1 8.73 -28.03 5.95
N THR A 2 9.05 -27.56 7.12
CA THR A 2 8.30 -26.52 7.80
C THR A 2 9.09 -25.22 7.79
N SER A 3 8.40 -24.12 7.57
CA SER A 3 9.02 -22.81 7.63
C SER A 3 8.74 -22.16 8.97
N ASN A 4 9.73 -21.50 9.55
CA ASN A 4 9.57 -20.74 10.78
C ASN A 4 9.33 -19.28 10.51
N SER A 5 9.11 -18.89 9.25
CA SER A 5 8.92 -17.51 8.87
C SER A 5 7.68 -17.38 8.00
N ASN A 6 7.19 -16.17 7.92
CA ASN A 6 6.09 -15.85 7.03
C ASN A 6 6.59 -15.93 5.58
N PRO A 7 5.76 -16.37 4.64
CA PRO A 7 6.24 -16.66 3.29
C PRO A 7 6.52 -15.46 2.40
N VAL A 8 5.92 -14.31 2.68
CA VAL A 8 6.10 -13.13 1.82
C VAL A 8 7.24 -12.29 2.34
N VAL A 9 8.15 -11.89 1.45
CA VAL A 9 9.34 -11.12 1.85
C VAL A 9 9.36 -9.71 1.28
N TYR A 10 8.53 -9.43 0.26
CA TYR A 10 8.61 -8.15 -0.44
C TYR A 10 7.39 -8.03 -1.35
N PHE A 11 6.91 -6.81 -1.60
CA PHE A 11 5.82 -6.59 -2.52
C PHE A 11 6.15 -5.42 -3.44
N GLU A 12 5.49 -5.37 -4.60
CA GLU A 12 5.57 -4.24 -5.49
C GLU A 12 4.17 -3.81 -5.87
N ILE A 13 3.94 -2.50 -5.83
CA ILE A 13 2.67 -1.92 -6.26
C ILE A 13 2.92 -1.21 -7.59
N PRO A 14 2.27 -1.63 -8.66
CA PRO A 14 2.48 -1.01 -9.97
C PRO A 14 1.94 0.42 -10.00
N VAL A 15 2.70 1.33 -10.58
CA VAL A 15 2.28 2.73 -10.71
C VAL A 15 2.60 3.22 -12.12
N THR A 16 1.84 4.20 -12.57
CA THR A 16 2.06 4.82 -13.88
C THR A 16 2.95 6.04 -13.78
N GLU A 17 2.77 6.83 -12.70
CA GLU A 17 3.55 8.05 -12.46
C GLU A 17 4.15 7.97 -11.07
N ILE A 18 5.47 7.76 -11.00
CA ILE A 18 6.14 7.52 -9.72
C ILE A 18 6.00 8.70 -8.74
N ASP A 19 6.16 9.93 -9.22
CA ASP A 19 6.08 11.09 -8.33
C ASP A 19 4.66 11.32 -7.83
N ARG A 20 3.66 11.09 -8.67
CA ARG A 20 2.26 11.20 -8.26
C ARG A 20 1.94 10.15 -7.19
N ALA A 21 2.42 8.94 -7.39
CA ALA A 21 2.19 7.87 -6.42
C ALA A 21 2.88 8.18 -5.09
N ILE A 22 4.12 8.66 -5.13
CA ILE A 22 4.82 9.06 -3.91
C ILE A 22 4.02 10.11 -3.16
N LYS A 23 3.54 11.12 -3.87
CA LYS A 23 2.77 12.19 -3.26
C LYS A 23 1.52 11.67 -2.58
N PHE A 24 0.81 10.75 -3.25
CA PHE A 24 -0.41 10.16 -2.70
C PHE A 24 -0.12 9.39 -1.41
N TYR A 25 0.84 8.47 -1.45
CA TYR A 25 1.13 7.63 -0.29
C TYR A 25 1.74 8.43 0.87
N THR A 26 2.51 9.46 0.56
CA THR A 26 3.02 10.35 1.59
C THR A 26 1.87 11.12 2.27
N ALA A 27 0.91 11.61 1.48
CA ALA A 27 -0.22 12.35 2.03
C ALA A 27 -1.13 11.46 2.87
N VAL A 28 -1.36 10.23 2.42
CA VAL A 28 -2.31 9.32 3.08
C VAL A 28 -1.73 8.68 4.33
N PHE A 29 -0.47 8.26 4.26
CA PHE A 29 0.14 7.47 5.33
C PHE A 29 1.31 8.15 6.03
N GLY A 30 1.85 9.22 5.47
CA GLY A 30 3.01 9.89 6.03
C GLY A 30 4.33 9.19 5.73
N PHE A 31 4.36 8.30 4.76
CA PHE A 31 5.60 7.60 4.40
C PHE A 31 6.60 8.50 3.71
N GLU A 32 7.88 8.21 3.90
CA GLU A 32 8.97 8.82 3.16
C GLU A 32 9.60 7.74 2.28
N PHE A 33 9.76 8.05 1.00
CA PHE A 33 10.22 7.08 0.01
C PHE A 33 11.66 7.34 -0.41
N ASP A 34 12.39 6.26 -0.71
CA ASP A 34 13.71 6.36 -1.34
C ASP A 34 13.57 5.93 -2.79
N LYS A 35 13.98 6.80 -3.71
CA LYS A 35 13.94 6.47 -5.13
C LYS A 35 15.17 5.67 -5.53
N GLU A 36 14.96 4.62 -6.29
CA GLU A 36 16.02 3.76 -6.79
C GLU A 36 15.70 3.35 -8.22
N ASN A 37 16.74 2.98 -8.97
CA ASN A 37 16.56 2.31 -10.25
C ASN A 37 16.97 0.87 -10.04
N ILE A 38 16.03 -0.05 -10.19
CA ILE A 38 16.28 -1.47 -9.98
C ILE A 38 15.87 -2.19 -11.26
N ASP A 39 16.81 -2.92 -11.85
CA ASP A 39 16.54 -3.67 -13.06
C ASP A 39 15.94 -2.77 -14.14
N LYS A 40 16.47 -1.54 -14.26
CA LYS A 40 16.06 -0.53 -15.25
C LYS A 40 14.65 0.02 -15.04
N ASN A 41 14.03 -0.25 -13.89
CA ASN A 41 12.72 0.30 -13.56
C ASN A 41 12.87 1.36 -12.49
N GLU A 42 11.99 2.37 -12.54
CA GLU A 42 11.92 3.39 -11.49
C GLU A 42 11.17 2.83 -10.30
N MET A 43 11.82 2.88 -9.15
CA MET A 43 11.24 2.36 -7.91
C MET A 43 11.23 3.43 -6.85
N ALA A 44 10.22 3.40 -5.99
CA ALA A 44 10.19 4.22 -4.78
C ALA A 44 9.98 3.25 -3.63
N LEU A 45 10.99 3.12 -2.79
CA LEU A 45 10.97 2.14 -1.71
C LEU A 45 10.19 2.68 -0.52
N PHE A 46 9.25 1.87 -0.02
CA PHE A 46 8.54 2.17 1.22
C PHE A 46 9.50 2.14 2.39
N PRO A 47 9.17 2.81 3.50
CA PRO A 47 10.03 2.73 4.69
C PRO A 47 10.23 1.29 5.14
N PHE A 48 11.42 1.00 5.64
CA PHE A 48 11.73 -0.32 6.16
C PHE A 48 12.34 -0.15 7.54
N ALA A 49 11.60 -0.53 8.57
CA ALA A 49 12.05 -0.30 9.96
C ALA A 49 12.92 -1.45 10.46
N ASP A 50 12.42 -2.67 10.36
CA ASP A 50 13.10 -3.83 10.95
C ASP A 50 12.53 -5.08 10.30
N GLU A 51 13.40 -6.00 9.91
CA GLU A 51 12.96 -7.22 9.22
C GLU A 51 12.06 -8.10 10.08
N ASN A 52 12.02 -7.87 11.39
CA ASN A 52 11.17 -8.64 12.28
C ASN A 52 9.80 -7.97 12.52
N LEU A 53 9.55 -6.83 11.88
CA LEU A 53 8.31 -6.06 12.08
C LEU A 53 7.42 -6.09 10.84
N GLY A 54 7.49 -7.15 10.06
CA GLY A 54 6.70 -7.29 8.86
C GLY A 54 7.56 -7.18 7.61
N ILE A 55 6.94 -6.81 6.51
CA ILE A 55 7.65 -6.66 5.24
C ILE A 55 7.48 -5.24 4.73
N SER A 56 8.28 -4.89 3.74
CA SER A 56 8.10 -3.65 3.03
C SER A 56 8.25 -3.94 1.54
N GLY A 57 8.14 -2.90 0.71
CA GLY A 57 8.15 -3.10 -0.71
C GLY A 57 8.44 -1.80 -1.44
N ALA A 58 7.93 -1.68 -2.66
CA ALA A 58 8.20 -0.52 -3.49
C ALA A 58 7.00 -0.18 -4.36
N LEU A 59 6.88 1.10 -4.69
CA LEU A 59 6.08 1.54 -5.82
C LEU A 59 6.97 1.32 -7.05
N ALA A 60 6.42 0.71 -8.09
CA ALA A 60 7.25 0.29 -9.23
C ALA A 60 6.65 0.80 -10.54
N LYS A 61 7.46 1.53 -11.30
CA LYS A 61 7.07 2.01 -12.62
C LYS A 61 7.92 1.32 -13.66
N GLY A 62 7.27 0.80 -14.70
CA GLY A 62 7.96 0.14 -15.79
C GLY A 62 6.93 -0.50 -16.71
N GLU A 63 7.44 -1.03 -17.81
CA GLU A 63 6.57 -1.56 -18.86
C GLU A 63 5.68 -2.69 -18.35
N ILE A 64 6.20 -3.52 -17.46
CA ILE A 64 5.43 -4.66 -16.96
C ILE A 64 4.51 -4.30 -15.80
N TYR A 65 4.64 -3.10 -15.23
CA TYR A 65 3.86 -2.71 -14.05
C TYR A 65 2.58 -2.00 -14.46
N LYS A 66 1.46 -2.72 -14.38
CA LYS A 66 0.14 -2.23 -14.77
C LYS A 66 -0.77 -2.13 -13.55
N PRO A 67 -1.13 -0.92 -13.12
CA PRO A 67 -2.06 -0.77 -11.99
C PRO A 67 -3.40 -1.44 -12.30
N THR A 68 -4.04 -1.99 -11.27
CA THR A 68 -5.33 -2.65 -11.42
C THR A 68 -6.07 -2.67 -10.09
N LYS A 69 -7.41 -2.72 -10.18
CA LYS A 69 -8.27 -2.92 -9.02
C LYS A 69 -8.65 -4.38 -8.85
N GLU A 70 -8.15 -5.25 -9.72
CA GLU A 70 -8.53 -6.66 -9.73
C GLU A 70 -7.40 -7.61 -9.39
N GLY A 71 -6.27 -7.08 -8.95
CA GLY A 71 -5.13 -7.91 -8.61
C GLY A 71 -5.09 -8.31 -7.15
N VAL A 72 -3.91 -8.66 -6.71
CA VAL A 72 -3.66 -9.04 -5.32
C VAL A 72 -3.98 -7.85 -4.42
N LEU A 73 -4.55 -8.13 -3.26
CA LEU A 73 -4.92 -7.10 -2.30
C LEU A 73 -3.91 -7.05 -1.17
N ILE A 74 -3.34 -5.87 -0.94
CA ILE A 74 -2.36 -5.66 0.12
C ILE A 74 -2.99 -4.82 1.20
N TYR A 75 -2.84 -5.24 2.45
CA TYR A 75 -3.41 -4.54 3.61
C TYR A 75 -2.32 -3.72 4.29
N PHE A 76 -2.59 -2.42 4.41
CA PHE A 76 -1.75 -1.53 5.23
C PHE A 76 -2.41 -1.36 6.58
N LYS A 77 -1.62 -1.35 7.64
CA LYS A 77 -2.18 -1.11 8.96
C LYS A 77 -2.42 0.38 9.15
N THR A 78 -3.45 0.70 9.91
CA THR A 78 -3.72 2.07 10.31
C THR A 78 -4.35 2.04 11.70
N GLU A 79 -4.16 3.12 12.45
CA GLU A 79 -4.78 3.24 13.76
C GLU A 79 -6.16 3.85 13.68
N ASN A 80 -6.52 4.44 12.53
CA ASN A 80 -7.81 5.09 12.36
C ASN A 80 -8.22 5.05 10.90
N ILE A 81 -9.05 4.07 10.55
CA ILE A 81 -9.50 3.89 9.17
C ILE A 81 -10.26 5.11 8.66
N ASP A 82 -11.12 5.70 9.50
CA ASP A 82 -11.91 6.85 9.05
C ASP A 82 -11.01 8.00 8.62
N GLU A 83 -9.96 8.26 9.39
CA GLU A 83 -9.02 9.33 9.05
C GLU A 83 -8.23 8.98 7.79
N THR A 84 -7.77 7.74 7.68
CA THR A 84 -6.99 7.33 6.50
C THR A 84 -7.84 7.40 5.24
N LEU A 85 -9.10 6.97 5.29
CA LEU A 85 -9.99 7.06 4.15
C LEU A 85 -10.23 8.52 3.76
N GLN A 86 -10.37 9.40 4.75
CA GLN A 86 -10.56 10.81 4.45
C GLN A 86 -9.35 11.40 3.75
N LEU A 87 -8.15 11.03 4.20
CA LEU A 87 -6.93 11.48 3.54
C LEU A 87 -6.83 10.94 2.12
N ALA A 88 -7.24 9.68 1.91
CA ALA A 88 -7.21 9.09 0.57
C ALA A 88 -8.16 9.85 -0.36
N THR A 89 -9.39 10.11 0.08
CA THR A 89 -10.37 10.82 -0.77
C THR A 89 -9.97 12.27 -1.01
N SER A 90 -9.33 12.91 -0.03
CA SER A 90 -8.85 14.29 -0.19
C SER A 90 -7.69 14.38 -1.16
N ASN A 91 -7.06 13.27 -1.50
CA ASN A 91 -5.90 13.24 -2.39
C ASN A 91 -6.18 12.45 -3.66
N SER A 92 -7.43 12.48 -4.11
CA SER A 92 -7.87 11.89 -5.39
C SER A 92 -8.12 10.39 -5.37
N GLY A 93 -8.11 9.76 -4.20
CA GLY A 93 -8.51 8.38 -4.07
C GLY A 93 -10.02 8.25 -3.97
N GLN A 94 -10.51 7.03 -4.00
CA GLN A 94 -11.94 6.75 -3.86
C GLN A 94 -12.12 5.56 -2.92
N ILE A 95 -13.18 5.62 -2.10
CA ILE A 95 -13.51 4.50 -1.23
C ILE A 95 -14.14 3.42 -2.07
N LEU A 96 -13.59 2.20 -1.99
CA LEU A 96 -14.12 1.04 -2.71
C LEU A 96 -14.89 0.10 -1.79
N TYR A 97 -14.56 0.10 -0.51
CA TYR A 97 -15.23 -0.72 0.49
C TYR A 97 -15.18 0.03 1.80
N PRO A 98 -16.34 0.33 2.40
CA PRO A 98 -16.37 1.17 3.60
C PRO A 98 -15.86 0.42 4.82
N LYS A 99 -15.55 1.16 5.89
CA LYS A 99 -15.10 0.57 7.14
C LYS A 99 -16.07 -0.51 7.57
N THR A 100 -15.56 -1.70 7.83
CA THR A 100 -16.36 -2.87 8.15
C THR A 100 -15.67 -3.68 9.24
N ASP A 101 -16.44 -4.14 10.21
CA ASP A 101 -15.96 -5.07 11.24
C ASP A 101 -15.97 -6.46 10.61
N ASN A 102 -14.80 -7.07 10.46
CA ASN A 102 -14.70 -8.39 9.82
C ASN A 102 -14.57 -9.54 10.83
N GLY A 103 -14.77 -9.23 12.11
CA GLY A 103 -14.67 -10.24 13.17
C GLY A 103 -13.30 -10.30 13.82
N ILE A 104 -12.28 -9.80 13.14
CA ILE A 104 -10.90 -9.79 13.64
C ILE A 104 -10.47 -8.37 13.96
N GLY A 105 -10.90 -7.42 13.15
CA GLY A 105 -10.62 -6.01 13.31
C GLY A 105 -11.51 -5.22 12.39
N TYR A 106 -11.08 -4.05 11.97
CA TYR A 106 -11.81 -3.25 10.99
C TYR A 106 -11.02 -3.20 9.71
N VAL A 107 -11.74 -3.29 8.58
CA VAL A 107 -11.11 -3.25 7.26
C VAL A 107 -11.82 -2.23 6.39
N ALA A 108 -11.12 -1.77 5.37
CA ALA A 108 -11.68 -0.89 4.36
C ALA A 108 -10.80 -0.99 3.12
N GLU A 109 -11.28 -0.48 1.99
CA GLU A 109 -10.51 -0.49 0.76
C GLU A 109 -10.72 0.81 0.01
N PHE A 110 -9.66 1.27 -0.66
CA PHE A 110 -9.75 2.48 -1.47
C PHE A 110 -8.94 2.30 -2.75
N GLU A 111 -9.23 3.17 -3.70
CA GLU A 111 -8.44 3.24 -4.94
C GLU A 111 -7.37 4.29 -4.75
N ASP A 112 -6.11 3.94 -5.04
CA ASP A 112 -5.01 4.89 -4.92
C ASP A 112 -4.96 5.81 -6.14
N SER A 113 -3.93 6.66 -6.19
CA SER A 113 -3.78 7.64 -7.28
C SER A 113 -3.50 6.99 -8.63
N GLU A 114 -3.15 5.73 -8.64
CA GLU A 114 -2.72 5.04 -9.86
C GLU A 114 -3.75 4.05 -10.39
N GLY A 115 -4.83 3.82 -9.64
CA GLY A 115 -5.86 2.88 -10.05
C GLY A 115 -5.75 1.51 -9.42
N ASN A 116 -4.99 1.38 -8.33
CA ASN A 116 -4.89 0.13 -7.60
C ASN A 116 -5.89 0.08 -6.46
N ARG A 117 -6.37 -1.12 -6.13
CA ARG A 117 -7.20 -1.35 -4.94
C ARG A 117 -6.27 -1.64 -3.77
N ILE A 118 -6.38 -0.87 -2.72
CA ILE A 118 -5.54 -0.97 -1.52
C ILE A 118 -6.44 -1.19 -0.32
N ALA A 119 -6.04 -2.07 0.58
CA ALA A 119 -6.83 -2.37 1.76
C ALA A 119 -6.18 -1.83 3.03
N LEU A 120 -7.02 -1.62 4.04
CA LEU A 120 -6.59 -1.12 5.34
C LEU A 120 -7.05 -2.09 6.41
N PHE A 121 -6.24 -2.22 7.44
CA PHE A 121 -6.60 -2.98 8.63
C PHE A 121 -6.37 -2.15 9.88
N GLN A 122 -7.36 -2.12 10.75
CA GLN A 122 -7.27 -1.44 12.04
C GLN A 122 -7.59 -2.46 13.11
N SER A 123 -6.68 -2.57 14.08
CA SER A 123 -6.89 -3.46 15.22
C SER A 123 -8.05 -2.93 16.06
N LYS A 124 -8.78 -3.82 16.70
CA LYS A 124 -9.86 -3.43 17.63
C LYS A 124 -9.34 -2.92 18.96
N GLU A 125 -8.05 -3.08 19.19
CA GLU A 125 -7.48 -2.68 20.49
C GLU A 125 -6.82 -1.33 20.45
#